data_5f76b2a6d613dabee602f8e4a31e4fb2
#
_entry.id   5f76b2a6d613dabee602f8e4a31e4fb2
#
_cell.length_a   1.000
_cell.length_b   1.000
_cell.length_c   1.000
_cell.angle_alpha   90.00
_cell.angle_beta   90.00
_cell.angle_gamma   90.00
#
_symmetry.space_group_name_H-M   'P 1'
#
loop_
_entity.id
_entity.type
_entity.pdbx_description
1 polymer ?
#
loop_
_entity_poly.entity_id
_entity_poly.type
_entity_poly.pdbx_seq_one_letter_code
_entity_poly.pdbx_strand_id
1 'polypeptide(L)'
;AFKNGFAQNYPGSWVFNSVDDFKFNVLATKQYMAAHNGSVQGFDIREFNPKDFGFGSNVTGITNSSSTGYQYYAQRYSMTDDFPFAEINVFQLGLYAQDKWTVSDKLNLTLGLRIDVPFFMTDLQSNDKVAAETYRDGIKIDVSKYPNAKPQFSPRFGFNYKPFDDENGSLQIRGGTGLFTGTPPYVWISNQAGNNGVLFGDLNVRAVKDKNDNIISDGRPSLGFTGNMDTYKPAEGSATRSDIAITDPDFKYPSLWKSN
;
A
#
# COMPACT_ATOMS: atom_id res chain seq x y z
N ALA A 1 -15.80 10.13 -2.29
CA ALA A 1 -15.24 8.81 -2.59
C ALA A 1 -13.73 8.91 -2.75
N PHE A 2 -12.99 7.95 -2.25
CA PHE A 2 -11.56 7.76 -2.50
C PHE A 2 -11.37 6.40 -3.17
N LYS A 3 -10.64 6.38 -4.29
CA LYS A 3 -10.37 5.17 -5.05
C LYS A 3 -8.87 5.02 -5.22
N ASN A 4 -8.33 3.86 -4.84
CA ASN A 4 -6.91 3.54 -4.93
C ASN A 4 -6.71 2.26 -5.73
N GLY A 5 -5.83 2.30 -6.73
CA GLY A 5 -5.50 1.18 -7.60
C GLY A 5 -4.05 0.72 -7.45
N PHE A 6 -3.46 0.85 -6.25
CA PHE A 6 -2.08 0.45 -6.03
C PHE A 6 -1.94 -1.06 -5.86
N ALA A 7 -1.21 -1.70 -6.76
CA ALA A 7 -0.81 -3.09 -6.65
C ALA A 7 0.62 -3.24 -7.17
N GLN A 8 1.57 -3.27 -6.26
CA GLN A 8 2.99 -3.48 -6.59
C GLN A 8 3.16 -4.84 -7.28
N ASN A 9 3.99 -4.89 -8.33
CA ASN A 9 4.25 -6.08 -9.14
C ASN A 9 3.01 -6.63 -9.90
N TYR A 10 1.98 -5.85 -10.09
CA TYR A 10 0.89 -6.19 -10.98
C TYR A 10 1.19 -5.65 -12.41
N PRO A 11 1.19 -6.45 -13.42
CA PRO A 11 0.81 -7.85 -13.58
C PRO A 11 1.96 -8.86 -13.48
N GLY A 12 3.14 -8.45 -13.14
CA GLY A 12 4.34 -9.27 -12.95
C GLY A 12 5.60 -8.46 -13.10
N SER A 13 6.61 -8.75 -12.30
CA SER A 13 7.92 -8.11 -12.30
C SER A 13 9.00 -9.16 -12.42
N TRP A 14 9.88 -8.99 -13.39
CA TRP A 14 11.01 -9.85 -13.69
C TRP A 14 12.31 -9.11 -13.48
N VAL A 15 13.31 -9.79 -12.96
CA VAL A 15 14.64 -9.22 -12.77
C VAL A 15 15.65 -10.00 -13.56
N PHE A 16 16.34 -9.35 -14.48
CA PHE A 16 17.44 -9.90 -15.28
C PHE A 16 18.73 -9.14 -15.01
N ASN A 17 19.89 -9.80 -15.15
CA ASN A 17 21.19 -9.15 -14.98
C ASN A 17 21.51 -8.19 -16.11
N SER A 18 21.07 -8.52 -17.32
CA SER A 18 21.35 -7.75 -18.53
C SER A 18 20.21 -7.85 -19.53
N VAL A 19 20.24 -6.96 -20.51
CA VAL A 19 19.32 -7.02 -21.66
C VAL A 19 19.53 -8.28 -22.48
N ASP A 20 20.75 -8.77 -22.56
CA ASP A 20 21.06 -9.98 -23.33
C ASP A 20 20.58 -11.25 -22.59
N ASP A 21 20.63 -11.30 -21.26
CA ASP A 21 19.99 -12.36 -20.48
C ASP A 21 18.47 -12.38 -20.70
N PHE A 22 17.84 -11.21 -20.73
CA PHE A 22 16.41 -11.09 -21.04
C PHE A 22 16.09 -11.61 -22.44
N LYS A 23 16.83 -11.13 -23.47
CA LYS A 23 16.61 -11.55 -24.87
C LYS A 23 16.82 -13.05 -25.03
N PHE A 24 17.88 -13.60 -24.45
CA PHE A 24 18.17 -15.03 -24.51
C PHE A 24 17.05 -15.84 -23.86
N ASN A 25 16.58 -15.45 -22.66
CA ASN A 25 15.46 -16.11 -22.00
C ASN A 25 14.19 -16.10 -22.89
N VAL A 26 13.85 -14.96 -23.47
CA VAL A 26 12.69 -14.83 -24.38
C VAL A 26 12.80 -15.78 -25.57
N LEU A 27 13.97 -15.85 -26.22
CA LEU A 27 14.18 -16.70 -27.41
C LEU A 27 14.13 -18.19 -27.06
N ALA A 28 14.82 -18.59 -25.98
CA ALA A 28 14.80 -19.96 -25.48
C ALA A 28 13.40 -20.39 -25.07
N THR A 29 12.67 -19.53 -24.37
CA THR A 29 11.28 -19.79 -23.98
C THR A 29 10.39 -19.98 -25.19
N LYS A 30 10.50 -19.12 -26.22
CA LYS A 30 9.74 -19.27 -27.47
C LYS A 30 10.04 -20.58 -28.19
N GLN A 31 11.33 -20.96 -28.26
CA GLN A 31 11.74 -22.24 -28.86
C GLN A 31 11.15 -23.42 -28.10
N TYR A 32 11.22 -23.40 -26.77
CA TYR A 32 10.64 -24.45 -25.92
C TYR A 32 9.13 -24.57 -26.11
N MET A 33 8.40 -23.46 -26.04
CA MET A 33 6.95 -23.42 -26.24
C MET A 33 6.52 -23.95 -27.59
N ALA A 34 7.28 -23.64 -28.64
CA ALA A 34 7.00 -24.15 -30.00
C ALA A 34 7.07 -25.67 -30.07
N ALA A 35 7.98 -26.30 -29.30
CA ALA A 35 8.14 -27.76 -29.21
C ALA A 35 7.16 -28.43 -28.22
N HIS A 36 6.51 -27.63 -27.31
CA HIS A 36 5.69 -28.16 -26.22
C HIS A 36 4.26 -27.59 -26.22
N ASN A 37 3.68 -27.38 -27.43
CA ASN A 37 2.29 -26.91 -27.60
C ASN A 37 1.95 -25.64 -26.84
N GLY A 38 2.90 -24.72 -26.73
CA GLY A 38 2.72 -23.44 -26.03
C GLY A 38 2.91 -23.49 -24.51
N SER A 39 3.28 -24.66 -23.95
CA SER A 39 3.51 -24.82 -22.50
C SER A 39 4.93 -24.42 -22.12
N VAL A 40 5.09 -23.84 -20.94
CA VAL A 40 6.39 -23.61 -20.27
C VAL A 40 6.68 -24.64 -19.18
N GLN A 41 5.80 -25.61 -18.99
CA GLN A 41 6.00 -26.63 -17.99
C GLN A 41 7.22 -27.49 -18.31
N GLY A 42 8.14 -27.59 -17.36
CA GLY A 42 9.41 -28.29 -17.54
C GLY A 42 10.50 -27.47 -18.23
N PHE A 43 10.24 -26.19 -18.56
CA PHE A 43 11.28 -25.32 -19.10
C PHE A 43 12.45 -25.19 -18.11
N ASP A 44 13.66 -25.34 -18.62
CA ASP A 44 14.89 -25.02 -17.88
C ASP A 44 15.86 -24.29 -18.83
N ILE A 45 16.16 -23.03 -18.55
CA ILE A 45 17.03 -22.20 -19.38
C ILE A 45 18.43 -22.77 -19.51
N ARG A 46 18.91 -23.61 -18.57
CA ARG A 46 20.24 -24.22 -18.58
C ARG A 46 20.39 -25.30 -19.64
N GLU A 47 19.28 -25.79 -20.21
CA GLU A 47 19.28 -26.75 -21.32
C GLU A 47 19.57 -26.08 -22.67
N PHE A 48 19.59 -24.74 -22.69
CA PHE A 48 19.82 -23.96 -23.91
C PHE A 48 21.23 -23.34 -23.91
N ASN A 49 21.91 -23.44 -25.05
CA ASN A 49 23.22 -22.83 -25.21
C ASN A 49 23.05 -21.40 -25.77
N PRO A 50 23.47 -20.34 -25.08
CA PRO A 50 23.30 -18.98 -25.55
C PRO A 50 23.97 -18.69 -26.90
N LYS A 51 25.03 -19.43 -27.26
CA LYS A 51 25.70 -19.30 -28.57
C LYS A 51 24.79 -19.68 -29.74
N ASP A 52 23.88 -20.61 -29.55
CA ASP A 52 22.95 -21.05 -30.58
C ASP A 52 21.92 -19.95 -30.94
N PHE A 53 21.81 -18.95 -30.07
CA PHE A 53 20.95 -17.75 -30.22
C PHE A 53 21.75 -16.46 -30.53
N GLY A 54 23.06 -16.59 -30.78
CA GLY A 54 23.94 -15.47 -31.13
C GLY A 54 24.46 -14.66 -29.94
N PHE A 55 24.38 -15.18 -28.71
CA PHE A 55 24.90 -14.53 -27.52
C PHE A 55 26.27 -15.06 -27.08
N GLY A 56 26.93 -14.27 -26.24
CA GLY A 56 28.17 -14.69 -25.60
C GLY A 56 27.98 -15.79 -24.53
N SER A 57 29.01 -16.55 -24.22
CA SER A 57 28.94 -17.60 -23.22
C SER A 57 28.75 -17.13 -21.77
N ASN A 58 28.87 -15.82 -21.53
CA ASN A 58 28.62 -15.19 -20.25
C ASN A 58 27.12 -14.84 -20.05
N VAL A 59 26.29 -14.97 -21.08
CA VAL A 59 24.86 -14.77 -21.01
C VAL A 59 24.23 -16.06 -20.50
N THR A 60 23.45 -15.98 -19.46
CA THR A 60 22.84 -17.14 -18.79
C THR A 60 21.33 -17.21 -18.96
N GLY A 61 20.68 -16.07 -19.29
CA GLY A 61 19.23 -15.96 -19.36
C GLY A 61 18.53 -16.15 -18.00
N ILE A 62 19.30 -16.24 -16.93
CA ILE A 62 18.80 -16.44 -15.57
C ILE A 62 18.74 -15.08 -14.87
N THR A 63 17.61 -14.79 -14.25
CA THR A 63 17.50 -13.63 -13.39
C THR A 63 18.39 -13.82 -12.17
N ASN A 64 19.19 -12.81 -11.82
CA ASN A 64 19.99 -12.83 -10.62
C ASN A 64 19.76 -11.51 -9.86
N SER A 65 19.25 -11.60 -8.68
CA SER A 65 19.00 -10.43 -7.88
C SER A 65 19.74 -10.52 -6.54
N SER A 66 20.96 -10.03 -6.53
CA SER A 66 21.64 -9.71 -5.28
C SER A 66 21.05 -8.46 -4.61
N SER A 67 20.50 -7.52 -5.38
CA SER A 67 19.95 -6.26 -4.89
C SER A 67 18.53 -6.37 -4.35
N THR A 68 17.77 -7.38 -4.75
CA THR A 68 16.36 -7.58 -4.36
C THR A 68 16.15 -8.79 -3.45
N GLY A 69 17.19 -9.23 -2.74
CA GLY A 69 17.07 -10.33 -1.79
C GLY A 69 16.73 -11.68 -2.45
N TYR A 70 17.31 -11.96 -3.62
CA TYR A 70 17.11 -13.21 -4.37
C TYR A 70 15.69 -13.44 -4.91
N GLN A 71 14.92 -12.39 -5.05
CA GLN A 71 13.63 -12.45 -5.73
C GLN A 71 13.83 -12.31 -7.23
N TYR A 72 13.36 -13.29 -8.00
CA TYR A 72 13.55 -13.36 -9.45
C TYR A 72 12.30 -12.97 -10.21
N TYR A 73 11.17 -13.31 -9.65
CA TYR A 73 9.86 -12.99 -10.17
C TYR A 73 8.93 -12.70 -9.01
N ALA A 74 8.15 -11.65 -9.15
CA ALA A 74 7.05 -11.34 -8.27
C ALA A 74 5.83 -10.96 -9.09
N GLN A 75 4.70 -11.49 -8.73
CA GLN A 75 3.42 -11.13 -9.33
C GLN A 75 2.39 -10.94 -8.24
N ARG A 76 1.72 -9.79 -8.28
CA ARG A 76 0.44 -9.61 -7.63
C ARG A 76 -0.64 -9.83 -8.68
N TYR A 77 -1.62 -10.66 -8.41
CA TYR A 77 -2.70 -10.95 -9.34
C TYR A 77 -4.05 -10.77 -8.68
N SER A 78 -5.05 -10.38 -9.49
CA SER A 78 -6.42 -10.31 -9.01
C SER A 78 -6.96 -11.72 -8.77
N MET A 79 -7.68 -11.89 -7.67
CA MET A 79 -8.48 -13.09 -7.37
C MET A 79 -9.94 -12.92 -7.81
N THR A 80 -10.26 -11.79 -8.45
CA THR A 80 -11.55 -11.47 -9.08
C THR A 80 -11.37 -11.30 -10.58
N ASP A 81 -12.44 -11.26 -11.35
CA ASP A 81 -12.38 -11.15 -12.82
C ASP A 81 -11.76 -9.81 -13.26
N ASP A 82 -12.04 -8.75 -12.52
CA ASP A 82 -11.51 -7.41 -12.79
C ASP A 82 -10.42 -7.00 -11.77
N PHE A 83 -9.70 -5.90 -12.09
CA PHE A 83 -8.78 -5.29 -11.14
C PHE A 83 -9.54 -4.72 -9.93
N PRO A 84 -9.36 -5.27 -8.71
CA PRO A 84 -10.11 -4.84 -7.55
C PRO A 84 -9.53 -3.55 -6.97
N PHE A 85 -10.14 -2.43 -7.32
CA PHE A 85 -9.80 -1.15 -6.70
C PHE A 85 -10.23 -1.11 -5.23
N ALA A 86 -9.39 -0.55 -4.38
CA ALA A 86 -9.78 -0.19 -3.03
C ALA A 86 -10.63 1.10 -3.08
N GLU A 87 -11.92 0.97 -2.87
CA GLU A 87 -12.86 2.10 -2.86
C GLU A 87 -13.34 2.38 -1.44
N ILE A 88 -13.29 3.65 -1.04
CA ILE A 88 -13.73 4.11 0.27
C ILE A 88 -14.63 5.31 0.09
N ASN A 89 -15.85 5.21 0.58
CA ASN A 89 -16.76 6.34 0.71
C ASN A 89 -16.71 6.84 2.14
N VAL A 90 -16.37 8.11 2.30
CA VAL A 90 -16.31 8.76 3.61
C VAL A 90 -17.24 9.94 3.62
N PHE A 91 -18.09 9.99 4.63
CA PHE A 91 -18.88 11.16 4.99
C PHE A 91 -18.24 11.82 6.21
N GLN A 92 -17.93 13.10 6.13
CA GLN A 92 -17.38 13.86 7.25
C GLN A 92 -18.38 14.93 7.69
N LEU A 93 -18.84 14.81 8.92
CA LEU A 93 -19.66 15.83 9.56
C LEU A 93 -18.75 16.80 10.31
N GLY A 94 -18.88 18.10 10.04
CA GLY A 94 -18.15 19.15 10.72
C GLY A 94 -19.11 20.17 11.32
N LEU A 95 -19.00 20.40 12.62
CA LEU A 95 -19.70 21.47 13.32
C LEU A 95 -18.68 22.49 13.82
N TYR A 96 -19.02 23.76 13.73
CA TYR A 96 -18.15 24.84 14.13
C TYR A 96 -18.93 25.95 14.83
N ALA A 97 -18.40 26.41 15.96
CA ALA A 97 -18.90 27.58 16.68
C ALA A 97 -17.72 28.49 17.03
N GLN A 98 -17.92 29.78 16.87
CA GLN A 98 -16.92 30.79 17.23
C GLN A 98 -17.61 32.00 17.82
N ASP A 99 -17.00 32.52 18.87
CA ASP A 99 -17.37 33.80 19.45
C ASP A 99 -16.18 34.77 19.43
N LYS A 100 -16.50 36.04 19.21
CA LYS A 100 -15.55 37.14 19.30
C LYS A 100 -15.99 38.07 20.40
N TRP A 101 -15.24 38.09 21.47
CA TRP A 101 -15.54 38.88 22.64
C TRP A 101 -14.68 40.15 22.70
N THR A 102 -15.30 41.33 22.64
CA THR A 102 -14.66 42.62 22.86
C THR A 102 -14.63 42.90 24.37
N VAL A 103 -13.50 42.55 24.98
CA VAL A 103 -13.31 42.69 26.44
C VAL A 103 -13.17 44.19 26.81
N SER A 104 -12.50 44.94 25.96
CA SER A 104 -12.37 46.41 26.06
C SER A 104 -12.04 46.99 24.67
N ASP A 105 -12.00 48.33 24.57
CA ASP A 105 -11.63 49.00 23.32
C ASP A 105 -10.24 48.61 22.81
N LYS A 106 -9.40 48.03 23.70
CA LYS A 106 -8.03 47.62 23.41
C LYS A 106 -7.84 46.11 23.26
N LEU A 107 -8.81 45.29 23.72
CA LEU A 107 -8.64 43.85 23.78
C LEU A 107 -9.85 43.15 23.19
N ASN A 108 -9.58 42.35 22.14
CA ASN A 108 -10.52 41.38 21.57
C ASN A 108 -9.99 39.96 21.77
N LEU A 109 -10.85 39.08 22.22
CA LEU A 109 -10.62 37.64 22.31
C LEU A 109 -11.47 36.92 21.27
N THR A 110 -10.94 35.82 20.76
CA THR A 110 -11.67 34.93 19.86
C THR A 110 -11.60 33.52 20.43
N LEU A 111 -12.76 32.91 20.64
CA LEU A 111 -12.89 31.54 21.11
C LEU A 111 -13.60 30.73 20.01
N GLY A 112 -13.08 29.59 19.66
CA GLY A 112 -13.69 28.71 18.65
C GLY A 112 -13.59 27.25 19.05
N LEU A 113 -14.58 26.49 18.66
CA LEU A 113 -14.60 25.04 18.77
C LEU A 113 -15.09 24.46 17.46
N ARG A 114 -14.33 23.53 16.91
CA ARG A 114 -14.76 22.71 15.78
C ARG A 114 -14.78 21.23 16.21
N ILE A 115 -15.80 20.54 15.77
CA ILE A 115 -15.95 19.09 15.97
C ILE A 115 -16.09 18.46 14.60
N ASP A 116 -15.22 17.52 14.27
CA ASP A 116 -15.24 16.75 13.02
C ASP A 116 -15.46 15.28 13.35
N VAL A 117 -16.37 14.63 12.63
CA VAL A 117 -16.65 13.19 12.77
C VAL A 117 -16.61 12.53 11.40
N PRO A 118 -15.61 11.70 11.10
CA PRO A 118 -15.56 10.92 9.87
C PRO A 118 -16.36 9.62 10.02
N PHE A 119 -17.18 9.30 9.01
CA PHE A 119 -17.94 8.06 8.89
C PHE A 119 -17.49 7.32 7.63
N PHE A 120 -17.08 6.07 7.77
CA PHE A 120 -16.81 5.20 6.65
C PHE A 120 -18.09 4.51 6.22
N MET A 121 -18.47 4.70 4.95
CA MET A 121 -19.76 4.28 4.39
C MET A 121 -19.63 3.08 3.45
N THR A 122 -18.44 2.52 3.31
CA THR A 122 -18.17 1.35 2.47
C THR A 122 -18.03 0.13 3.35
N ASP A 123 -18.72 -0.94 3.00
CA ASP A 123 -18.50 -2.25 3.61
C ASP A 123 -17.30 -2.92 2.95
N LEU A 124 -16.38 -3.44 3.76
CA LEU A 124 -15.23 -4.20 3.31
C LEU A 124 -15.58 -5.69 3.26
N GLN A 125 -14.95 -6.38 2.31
CA GLN A 125 -15.07 -7.83 2.24
C GLN A 125 -14.34 -8.48 3.43
N SER A 126 -15.03 -9.38 4.13
CA SER A 126 -14.46 -10.16 5.21
C SER A 126 -13.51 -11.25 4.70
N ASN A 127 -12.61 -11.69 5.56
CA ASN A 127 -11.80 -12.86 5.34
C ASN A 127 -12.01 -13.85 6.50
N ASP A 128 -12.77 -14.88 6.25
CA ASP A 128 -13.16 -15.86 7.27
C ASP A 128 -11.96 -16.60 7.86
N LYS A 129 -10.89 -16.81 7.08
CA LYS A 129 -9.66 -17.45 7.57
C LYS A 129 -8.95 -16.54 8.58
N VAL A 130 -8.88 -15.24 8.31
CA VAL A 130 -8.29 -14.26 9.23
C VAL A 130 -9.15 -14.13 10.48
N ALA A 131 -10.47 -14.07 10.34
CA ALA A 131 -11.41 -13.95 11.46
C ALA A 131 -11.42 -15.18 12.38
N ALA A 132 -11.18 -16.37 11.82
CA ALA A 132 -11.10 -17.61 12.60
C ALA A 132 -9.86 -17.69 13.50
N GLU A 133 -8.74 -17.09 13.06
CA GLU A 133 -7.48 -17.15 13.77
C GLU A 133 -7.52 -16.35 15.10
N THR A 134 -6.70 -16.79 16.03
CA THR A 134 -6.45 -16.06 17.29
C THR A 134 -4.98 -15.66 17.31
N TYR A 135 -4.75 -14.37 17.28
CA TYR A 135 -3.42 -13.81 17.25
C TYR A 135 -2.85 -13.66 18.67
N ARG A 136 -1.61 -13.19 18.76
CA ARG A 136 -0.94 -12.95 20.02
C ARG A 136 -1.87 -12.18 21.00
N ASP A 137 -1.81 -12.53 22.26
CA ASP A 137 -2.62 -11.93 23.35
C ASP A 137 -4.14 -12.12 23.20
N GLY A 138 -4.57 -13.14 22.44
CA GLY A 138 -5.99 -13.45 22.25
C GLY A 138 -6.74 -12.51 21.32
N ILE A 139 -6.03 -11.67 20.56
CA ILE A 139 -6.63 -10.69 19.65
C ILE A 139 -7.32 -11.39 18.49
N LYS A 140 -8.55 -10.99 18.21
CA LYS A 140 -9.29 -11.33 16.99
C LYS A 140 -9.22 -10.17 16.01
N ILE A 141 -8.97 -10.48 14.73
CA ILE A 141 -8.84 -9.49 13.66
C ILE A 141 -10.02 -9.64 12.71
N ASP A 142 -10.67 -8.53 12.43
CA ASP A 142 -11.73 -8.45 11.43
C ASP A 142 -11.33 -7.41 10.37
N VAL A 143 -10.89 -7.89 9.22
CA VAL A 143 -10.45 -7.03 8.10
C VAL A 143 -11.59 -6.27 7.44
N SER A 144 -12.85 -6.62 7.75
CA SER A 144 -14.03 -5.92 7.24
C SER A 144 -14.38 -4.65 8.03
N LYS A 145 -13.73 -4.40 9.16
CA LYS A 145 -14.05 -3.28 10.04
C LYS A 145 -13.13 -2.09 9.79
N TYR A 146 -13.74 -0.96 9.51
CA TYR A 146 -13.06 0.33 9.51
C TYR A 146 -12.95 0.92 10.93
N PRO A 147 -12.07 1.93 11.11
CA PRO A 147 -12.04 2.67 12.36
C PRO A 147 -13.42 3.24 12.74
N ASN A 148 -13.71 3.19 14.03
CA ASN A 148 -14.95 3.75 14.57
C ASN A 148 -15.05 5.25 14.30
N ALA A 149 -16.26 5.72 14.04
CA ALA A 149 -16.55 7.15 13.95
C ALA A 149 -16.31 7.80 15.32
N LYS A 150 -15.26 8.62 15.42
CA LYS A 150 -14.90 9.30 16.66
C LYS A 150 -14.89 10.81 16.46
N PRO A 151 -15.56 11.59 17.34
CA PRO A 151 -15.50 13.02 17.29
C PRO A 151 -14.10 13.55 17.59
N GLN A 152 -13.62 14.45 16.76
CA GLN A 152 -12.35 15.12 16.88
C GLN A 152 -12.62 16.58 17.26
N PHE A 153 -12.08 16.99 18.41
CA PHE A 153 -12.29 18.33 18.95
C PHE A 153 -11.12 19.23 18.61
N SER A 154 -11.41 20.40 18.04
CA SER A 154 -10.43 21.39 17.63
C SER A 154 -10.73 22.74 18.30
N PRO A 155 -10.42 22.90 19.61
CA PRO A 155 -10.53 24.18 20.29
C PRO A 155 -9.49 25.15 19.77
N ARG A 156 -9.89 26.46 19.69
CA ARG A 156 -9.04 27.53 19.24
C ARG A 156 -9.23 28.75 20.12
N PHE A 157 -8.14 29.42 20.41
CA PHE A 157 -8.11 30.68 21.14
C PHE A 157 -7.27 31.69 20.38
N GLY A 158 -7.72 32.93 20.30
CA GLY A 158 -6.96 34.02 19.74
C GLY A 158 -7.18 35.31 20.53
N PHE A 159 -6.21 36.18 20.51
CA PHE A 159 -6.31 37.51 21.06
C PHE A 159 -5.74 38.56 20.14
N ASN A 160 -6.27 39.75 20.25
CA ASN A 160 -5.78 40.95 19.58
C ASN A 160 -5.79 42.10 20.60
N TYR A 161 -4.62 42.59 20.93
CA TYR A 161 -4.43 43.65 21.91
C TYR A 161 -3.79 44.89 21.28
N LYS A 162 -4.48 46.02 21.35
CA LYS A 162 -4.00 47.35 20.92
C LYS A 162 -3.83 48.24 22.14
N PRO A 163 -2.65 48.31 22.77
CA PRO A 163 -2.43 49.14 23.95
C PRO A 163 -2.60 50.64 23.65
N PHE A 164 -2.21 51.08 22.47
CA PHE A 164 -2.40 52.44 21.97
C PHE A 164 -2.58 52.44 20.45
N ASP A 165 -3.37 53.45 19.97
CA ASP A 165 -3.61 53.72 18.56
C ASP A 165 -4.01 55.21 18.49
N ASP A 166 -3.00 56.10 18.40
CA ASP A 166 -3.13 57.54 18.45
C ASP A 166 -2.26 58.23 17.38
N GLU A 167 -2.23 59.56 17.36
CA GLU A 167 -1.51 60.35 16.38
C GLU A 167 0.02 60.12 16.43
N ASN A 168 0.54 59.64 17.54
CA ASN A 168 1.99 59.36 17.73
C ASN A 168 2.39 57.94 17.29
N GLY A 169 1.41 57.07 17.00
CA GLY A 169 1.65 55.73 16.52
C GLY A 169 0.61 54.70 16.98
N SER A 170 0.80 53.48 16.52
CA SER A 170 -0.02 52.36 16.95
C SER A 170 0.82 51.13 17.24
N LEU A 171 0.39 50.35 18.25
CA LEU A 171 0.97 49.06 18.56
C LEU A 171 -0.16 48.04 18.60
N GLN A 172 0.03 46.95 17.86
CA GLN A 172 -0.89 45.81 17.87
C GLN A 172 -0.12 44.53 18.20
N ILE A 173 -0.54 43.83 19.23
CA ILE A 173 -0.04 42.50 19.61
C ILE A 173 -1.17 41.52 19.40
N ARG A 174 -0.90 40.48 18.61
CA ARG A 174 -1.89 39.41 18.34
C ARG A 174 -1.22 38.07 18.43
N GLY A 175 -1.98 37.09 18.85
CA GLY A 175 -1.51 35.72 18.93
C GLY A 175 -2.66 34.76 19.03
N GLY A 176 -2.36 33.49 18.93
CA GLY A 176 -3.37 32.47 19.06
C GLY A 176 -2.79 31.09 19.29
N THR A 177 -3.64 30.21 19.76
CA THR A 177 -3.28 28.80 19.96
C THR A 177 -4.51 27.94 19.66
N GLY A 178 -4.26 26.70 19.25
CA GLY A 178 -5.35 25.77 18.97
C GLY A 178 -4.89 24.38 18.67
N LEU A 179 -5.82 23.45 18.83
CA LEU A 179 -5.70 22.07 18.37
C LEU A 179 -6.35 21.98 17.00
N PHE A 180 -5.62 21.41 16.06
CA PHE A 180 -6.06 21.20 14.69
C PHE A 180 -6.06 19.73 14.38
N THR A 181 -7.20 19.19 13.99
CA THR A 181 -7.30 17.80 13.54
C THR A 181 -7.06 17.72 12.03
N GLY A 182 -6.28 16.73 11.63
CA GLY A 182 -5.99 16.45 10.22
C GLY A 182 -7.08 15.63 9.56
N THR A 183 -7.10 15.65 8.23
CA THR A 183 -7.89 14.69 7.46
C THR A 183 -7.36 13.28 7.68
N PRO A 184 -8.23 12.27 7.82
CA PRO A 184 -7.79 10.88 7.91
C PRO A 184 -6.90 10.50 6.73
N PRO A 185 -5.82 9.74 6.95
CA PRO A 185 -4.93 9.30 5.87
C PRO A 185 -5.60 8.16 5.07
N TYR A 186 -6.49 8.51 4.16
CA TYR A 186 -7.30 7.55 3.40
C TYR A 186 -6.47 6.53 2.64
N VAL A 187 -5.25 6.88 2.22
CA VAL A 187 -4.34 5.93 1.57
C VAL A 187 -3.93 4.78 2.51
N TRP A 188 -3.75 5.05 3.80
CA TRP A 188 -3.43 4.00 4.78
C TRP A 188 -4.64 3.10 5.03
N ILE A 189 -5.81 3.70 5.15
CA ILE A 189 -7.08 2.98 5.36
C ILE A 189 -7.43 2.17 4.11
N SER A 190 -7.14 2.69 2.90
CA SER A 190 -7.36 1.96 1.66
C SER A 190 -6.48 0.72 1.51
N ASN A 191 -5.33 0.68 2.18
CA ASN A 191 -4.51 -0.52 2.22
C ASN A 191 -5.23 -1.71 2.86
N GLN A 192 -6.08 -1.48 3.85
CA GLN A 192 -6.93 -2.53 4.41
C GLN A 192 -7.92 -3.07 3.38
N ALA A 193 -8.54 -2.19 2.60
CA ALA A 193 -9.46 -2.60 1.54
C ALA A 193 -8.77 -3.43 0.44
N GLY A 194 -7.55 -3.05 0.05
CA GLY A 194 -6.77 -3.75 -0.98
C GLY A 194 -6.04 -5.01 -0.47
N ASN A 195 -5.62 -5.02 0.80
CA ASN A 195 -4.84 -6.10 1.40
C ASN A 195 -5.66 -6.85 2.47
N ASN A 196 -6.80 -7.39 2.09
CA ASN A 196 -7.68 -8.18 2.96
C ASN A 196 -7.49 -9.70 2.80
N GLY A 197 -6.60 -10.12 1.88
CA GLY A 197 -6.31 -11.52 1.60
C GLY A 197 -7.37 -12.25 0.76
N VAL A 198 -8.34 -11.52 0.20
CA VAL A 198 -9.40 -12.08 -0.68
C VAL A 198 -9.41 -11.46 -2.07
N LEU A 199 -8.92 -10.22 -2.21
CA LEU A 199 -8.95 -9.52 -3.49
C LEU A 199 -7.71 -9.78 -4.33
N PHE A 200 -6.55 -9.92 -3.69
CA PHE A 200 -5.27 -10.17 -4.36
C PHE A 200 -4.57 -11.40 -3.79
N GLY A 201 -3.90 -12.13 -4.67
CA GLY A 201 -2.90 -13.12 -4.34
C GLY A 201 -1.51 -12.66 -4.78
N ASP A 202 -0.47 -13.16 -4.11
CA ASP A 202 0.91 -12.86 -4.39
C ASP A 202 1.69 -14.14 -4.71
N LEU A 203 2.39 -14.14 -5.83
CA LEU A 203 3.37 -15.16 -6.21
C LEU A 203 4.76 -14.54 -6.18
N ASN A 204 5.63 -15.16 -5.41
CA ASN A 204 7.03 -14.75 -5.33
C ASN A 204 7.94 -15.96 -5.59
N VAL A 205 8.70 -15.93 -6.68
CA VAL A 205 9.75 -16.90 -6.95
C VAL A 205 11.09 -16.33 -6.55
N ARG A 206 11.71 -16.97 -5.57
CA ARG A 206 12.99 -16.58 -5.00
C ARG A 206 13.79 -17.82 -4.61
N ALA A 207 15.12 -17.70 -4.56
CA ALA A 207 15.94 -18.75 -3.98
C ALA A 207 15.64 -18.87 -2.48
N VAL A 208 15.53 -20.08 -2.01
CA VAL A 208 15.51 -20.41 -0.59
C VAL A 208 16.89 -20.91 -0.21
N LYS A 209 17.48 -20.33 0.83
CA LYS A 209 18.80 -20.69 1.34
C LYS A 209 18.70 -21.30 2.72
N ASP A 210 19.65 -22.17 3.03
CA ASP A 210 19.86 -22.68 4.39
C ASP A 210 20.64 -21.66 5.25
N LYS A 211 20.87 -22.01 6.51
CA LYS A 211 21.63 -21.20 7.47
C LYS A 211 23.10 -20.97 7.09
N ASN A 212 23.63 -21.75 6.14
CA ASN A 212 24.99 -21.64 5.65
C ASN A 212 25.07 -20.95 4.28
N ASP A 213 23.99 -20.29 3.85
CA ASP A 213 23.86 -19.57 2.59
C ASP A 213 23.85 -20.47 1.33
N ASN A 214 23.65 -21.78 1.48
CA ASN A 214 23.50 -22.69 0.35
C ASN A 214 22.06 -22.62 -0.18
N ILE A 215 21.91 -22.60 -1.50
CA ILE A 215 20.58 -22.63 -2.16
C ILE A 215 20.02 -24.05 -2.02
N ILE A 216 18.89 -24.17 -1.32
CA ILE A 216 18.17 -25.44 -1.15
C ILE A 216 16.94 -25.54 -2.07
N SER A 217 16.49 -24.41 -2.62
CA SER A 217 15.44 -24.35 -3.63
C SER A 217 15.64 -23.13 -4.52
N ASP A 218 15.72 -23.34 -5.82
CA ASP A 218 15.93 -22.30 -6.82
C ASP A 218 15.06 -22.55 -8.05
N GLY A 219 13.98 -21.80 -8.15
CA GLY A 219 13.07 -21.88 -9.29
C GLY A 219 13.46 -21.02 -10.50
N ARG A 220 14.60 -20.27 -10.44
CA ARG A 220 15.05 -19.38 -11.53
C ARG A 220 15.16 -20.06 -12.90
N PRO A 221 15.77 -21.25 -12.99
CA PRO A 221 15.96 -21.88 -14.27
C PRO A 221 14.65 -22.17 -15.03
N SER A 222 13.58 -22.39 -14.28
CA SER A 222 12.25 -22.76 -14.82
C SER A 222 11.38 -21.54 -15.18
N LEU A 223 11.89 -20.32 -15.02
CA LEU A 223 11.15 -19.09 -15.32
C LEU A 223 11.40 -18.65 -16.77
N GLY A 224 10.60 -19.15 -17.69
CA GLY A 224 10.58 -18.68 -19.08
C GLY A 224 9.70 -17.44 -19.25
N PHE A 225 10.23 -16.39 -19.87
CA PHE A 225 9.46 -15.17 -20.13
C PHE A 225 8.53 -15.33 -21.34
N THR A 226 7.23 -15.41 -21.09
CA THR A 226 6.22 -15.61 -22.12
C THR A 226 5.56 -14.32 -22.61
N GLY A 227 5.63 -13.25 -21.84
CA GLY A 227 4.84 -12.03 -22.05
C GLY A 227 3.36 -12.16 -21.66
N ASN A 228 2.91 -13.32 -21.25
CA ASN A 228 1.55 -13.53 -20.74
C ASN A 228 1.55 -13.47 -19.21
N MET A 229 0.75 -12.59 -18.66
CA MET A 229 0.61 -12.36 -17.21
C MET A 229 0.08 -13.57 -16.45
N ASP A 230 -0.73 -14.41 -17.10
CA ASP A 230 -1.39 -15.54 -16.46
C ASP A 230 -0.54 -16.82 -16.48
N THR A 231 0.64 -16.80 -17.10
CA THR A 231 1.49 -18.00 -17.26
C THR A 231 1.78 -18.69 -15.94
N TYR A 232 2.07 -17.91 -14.91
CA TYR A 232 2.45 -18.42 -13.58
C TYR A 232 1.38 -18.17 -12.51
N LYS A 233 0.24 -17.61 -12.90
CA LYS A 233 -0.88 -17.41 -11.97
C LYS A 233 -1.32 -18.79 -11.44
N PRO A 234 -1.38 -18.97 -10.11
CA PRO A 234 -1.86 -20.22 -9.54
C PRO A 234 -3.30 -20.53 -9.97
N ALA A 235 -3.62 -21.80 -10.04
CA ALA A 235 -5.00 -22.23 -10.32
C ALA A 235 -5.95 -21.68 -9.25
N GLU A 236 -7.20 -21.45 -9.66
CA GLU A 236 -8.27 -21.01 -8.75
C GLU A 236 -8.37 -21.94 -7.54
N GLY A 237 -8.54 -21.38 -6.36
CA GLY A 237 -8.62 -22.12 -5.10
C GLY A 237 -7.26 -22.57 -4.53
N SER A 238 -6.15 -22.37 -5.24
CA SER A 238 -4.82 -22.66 -4.72
C SER A 238 -4.48 -21.76 -3.52
N ALA A 239 -3.70 -22.31 -2.57
CA ALA A 239 -3.18 -21.52 -1.46
C ALA A 239 -2.22 -20.46 -1.99
N THR A 240 -2.53 -19.20 -1.71
CA THR A 240 -1.72 -18.06 -2.11
C THR A 240 -1.21 -17.33 -0.88
N ARG A 241 -0.04 -16.74 -0.99
CA ARG A 241 0.41 -15.77 0.00
C ARG A 241 -0.38 -14.48 -0.20
N SER A 242 -0.81 -13.87 0.90
CA SER A 242 -1.44 -12.56 0.89
C SER A 242 -0.93 -11.76 2.07
N ASP A 243 -0.67 -10.49 1.85
CA ASP A 243 -0.42 -9.55 2.93
C ASP A 243 -1.78 -9.06 3.47
N ILE A 244 -1.90 -9.04 4.80
CA ILE A 244 -3.11 -8.57 5.47
C ILE A 244 -2.78 -7.24 6.12
N ALA A 245 -3.52 -6.20 5.73
CA ALA A 245 -3.46 -4.89 6.36
C ALA A 245 -4.72 -4.68 7.20
N ILE A 246 -4.53 -4.16 8.40
CA ILE A 246 -5.62 -3.81 9.31
C ILE A 246 -5.40 -2.40 9.85
N THR A 247 -6.49 -1.74 10.16
CA THR A 247 -6.50 -0.48 10.91
C THR A 247 -7.20 -0.72 12.23
N ASP A 248 -6.57 -0.30 13.32
CA ASP A 248 -7.16 -0.40 14.65
C ASP A 248 -8.54 0.29 14.66
N PRO A 249 -9.60 -0.38 15.16
CA PRO A 249 -10.91 0.25 15.32
C PRO A 249 -10.87 1.53 16.17
N ASP A 250 -9.89 1.60 17.06
CA ASP A 250 -9.63 2.74 17.93
C ASP A 250 -8.57 3.71 17.40
N PHE A 251 -8.27 3.63 16.09
CA PHE A 251 -7.31 4.49 15.42
C PHE A 251 -7.50 5.97 15.81
N LYS A 252 -6.40 6.61 16.20
CA LYS A 252 -6.38 8.04 16.54
C LYS A 252 -5.93 8.85 15.34
N TYR A 253 -6.79 9.75 14.90
CA TYR A 253 -6.46 10.66 13.81
C TYR A 253 -5.38 11.66 14.23
N PRO A 254 -4.52 12.06 13.30
CA PRO A 254 -3.47 13.02 13.61
C PRO A 254 -4.05 14.36 14.05
N SER A 255 -3.49 14.90 15.09
CA SER A 255 -3.81 16.24 15.57
C SER A 255 -2.53 17.02 15.82
N LEU A 256 -2.59 18.32 15.63
CA LEU A 256 -1.47 19.24 15.77
C LEU A 256 -1.86 20.38 16.68
N TRP A 257 -1.08 20.59 17.74
CA TRP A 257 -1.15 21.80 18.53
C TRP A 257 -0.27 22.88 17.88
N LYS A 258 -0.85 24.06 17.61
CA LYS A 258 -0.15 25.16 16.99
C LYS A 258 -0.39 26.45 17.77
N SER A 259 0.68 27.23 17.97
CA SER A 259 0.67 28.56 18.59
C SER A 259 1.47 29.54 17.75
N ASN A 260 1.06 30.77 17.72
CA ASN A 260 1.72 31.88 17.04
C ASN A 260 1.59 33.19 17.82
#